data_5ac7dad61a4b8b3f567b5286f7df705c
#
_entry.id   5ac7dad61a4b8b3f567b5286f7df705c
#
_cell.length_a   1.000
_cell.length_b   1.000
_cell.length_c   1.000
_cell.angle_alpha   90.00
_cell.angle_beta   90.00
_cell.angle_gamma   90.00
#
_symmetry.space_group_name_H-M   'P 1'
#
loop_
_entity.id
_entity.type
_entity.pdbx_description
1 polymer ?
#
loop_
_entity_poly.entity_id
_entity_poly.type
_entity_poly.pdbx_seq_one_letter_code
_entity_poly.pdbx_strand_id
1 'polypeptide(L)'
;LCAIVGMDDFEIGDTVASMENPEALKRISVDEPTMSMLFTINNSPFFGKEGKLVTSRHLRDRLYKETEKNLALRVEDTDTEDKFNVFGRGVLHLSVLIETMRREGYELQVGKPQVIIKEVDGVKSEPFETLVIDVPEEYSGKAIELVTQRKGDLLIMESKGDIQHIEFDIPSRGLIGLRNKILTATAGEAVMNHRFSAYKPFKGEMSGVDKGALVSSET
;
A
#
# COMPACT_ATOMS: atom_id res chain seq x y z
N LEU A 1 -13.75 9.45 -26.81
CA LEU A 1 -14.26 8.49 -25.82
C LEU A 1 -15.55 7.88 -26.33
N CYS A 2 -15.67 6.56 -26.28
CA CYS A 2 -16.90 5.83 -26.65
C CYS A 2 -17.21 4.79 -25.59
N ALA A 3 -18.48 4.36 -25.52
CA ALA A 3 -18.91 3.23 -24.73
C ALA A 3 -19.21 2.06 -25.68
N ILE A 4 -18.76 0.87 -25.34
CA ILE A 4 -19.00 -0.35 -26.08
C ILE A 4 -19.85 -1.26 -25.21
N VAL A 5 -20.89 -1.88 -25.77
CA VAL A 5 -21.80 -2.81 -25.10
C VAL A 5 -21.87 -4.12 -25.88
N GLY A 6 -22.24 -5.20 -25.22
CA GLY A 6 -22.39 -6.52 -25.85
C GLY A 6 -21.06 -7.26 -26.06
N MET A 7 -20.06 -6.93 -25.26
CA MET A 7 -18.80 -7.68 -25.16
C MET A 7 -18.71 -8.34 -23.79
N ASP A 8 -18.46 -9.61 -23.77
CA ASP A 8 -18.12 -10.39 -22.60
C ASP A 8 -16.60 -10.67 -22.60
N ASP A 9 -16.01 -10.95 -21.45
CA ASP A 9 -14.61 -11.35 -21.27
C ASP A 9 -13.56 -10.33 -21.78
N PHE A 10 -13.67 -9.06 -21.38
CA PHE A 10 -12.65 -8.04 -21.65
C PHE A 10 -11.98 -7.55 -20.35
N GLU A 11 -10.70 -7.26 -20.46
CA GLU A 11 -9.90 -6.68 -19.37
C GLU A 11 -9.49 -5.23 -19.67
N ILE A 12 -9.19 -4.47 -18.62
CA ILE A 12 -8.61 -3.13 -18.77
C ILE A 12 -7.25 -3.24 -19.48
N GLY A 13 -7.08 -2.50 -20.56
CA GLY A 13 -5.86 -2.51 -21.37
C GLY A 13 -5.95 -3.41 -22.61
N ASP A 14 -7.08 -4.08 -22.84
CA ASP A 14 -7.32 -4.80 -24.06
C ASP A 14 -7.58 -3.85 -25.23
N THR A 15 -7.15 -4.25 -26.40
CA THR A 15 -7.35 -3.49 -27.63
C THR A 15 -8.57 -4.02 -28.36
N VAL A 16 -9.52 -3.13 -28.64
CA VAL A 16 -10.63 -3.43 -29.54
C VAL A 16 -10.23 -2.99 -30.94
N ALA A 17 -10.15 -3.93 -31.87
CA ALA A 17 -9.72 -3.70 -33.24
C ALA A 17 -10.77 -4.19 -34.25
N SER A 18 -10.66 -3.72 -35.51
CA SER A 18 -11.42 -4.25 -36.61
C SER A 18 -11.01 -5.68 -36.94
N MET A 19 -11.98 -6.52 -37.31
CA MET A 19 -11.69 -7.89 -37.79
C MET A 19 -10.85 -7.89 -39.06
N GLU A 20 -10.91 -6.84 -39.86
CA GLU A 20 -10.16 -6.72 -41.14
C GLU A 20 -8.67 -6.39 -40.92
N ASN A 21 -8.35 -5.68 -39.83
CA ASN A 21 -6.99 -5.30 -39.45
C ASN A 21 -6.80 -5.35 -37.94
N PRO A 22 -6.59 -6.54 -37.36
CA PRO A 22 -6.45 -6.74 -35.91
C PRO A 22 -5.04 -6.34 -35.46
N GLU A 23 -4.79 -5.05 -35.27
CA GLU A 23 -3.54 -4.53 -34.75
C GLU A 23 -3.69 -4.17 -33.27
N ALA A 24 -2.91 -4.85 -32.41
CA ALA A 24 -2.93 -4.59 -30.99
C ALA A 24 -2.07 -3.37 -30.63
N LEU A 25 -2.63 -2.45 -29.84
CA LEU A 25 -1.87 -1.36 -29.25
C LEU A 25 -0.99 -1.88 -28.10
N LYS A 26 0.12 -1.17 -27.84
CA LYS A 26 0.99 -1.53 -26.71
C LYS A 26 0.20 -1.41 -25.40
N ARG A 27 0.09 -2.52 -24.67
CA ARG A 27 -0.59 -2.56 -23.36
C ARG A 27 0.13 -1.65 -22.36
N ILE A 28 -0.62 -0.86 -21.62
CA ILE A 28 -0.09 -0.04 -20.53
C ILE A 28 0.17 -0.98 -19.36
N SER A 29 1.44 -1.10 -18.95
CA SER A 29 1.81 -1.84 -17.75
C SER A 29 1.51 -0.99 -16.51
N VAL A 30 0.90 -1.62 -15.52
CA VAL A 30 0.68 -1.04 -14.19
C VAL A 30 1.68 -1.70 -13.24
N ASP A 31 2.27 -0.92 -12.34
CA ASP A 31 3.20 -1.45 -11.33
C ASP A 31 2.54 -2.56 -10.52
N GLU A 32 3.30 -3.62 -10.31
CA GLU A 32 2.84 -4.75 -9.48
C GLU A 32 2.56 -4.31 -8.03
N PRO A 33 1.63 -5.00 -7.34
CA PRO A 33 1.42 -4.79 -5.92
C PRO A 33 2.70 -4.98 -5.11
N THR A 34 2.96 -4.10 -4.16
CA THR A 34 4.11 -4.19 -3.26
C THR A 34 3.72 -4.55 -1.83
N MET A 35 2.44 -4.46 -1.52
CA MET A 35 1.89 -4.73 -0.18
C MET A 35 0.70 -5.67 -0.24
N SER A 36 0.54 -6.45 0.83
CA SER A 36 -0.60 -7.30 1.07
C SER A 36 -1.23 -7.01 2.43
N MET A 37 -2.52 -7.27 2.54
CA MET A 37 -3.26 -7.18 3.79
C MET A 37 -4.31 -8.29 3.84
N LEU A 38 -4.47 -8.93 4.99
CA LEU A 38 -5.48 -9.93 5.21
C LEU A 38 -6.82 -9.26 5.49
N PHE A 39 -7.85 -9.58 4.71
CA PHE A 39 -9.23 -9.17 4.95
C PHE A 39 -10.01 -10.36 5.45
N THR A 40 -10.77 -10.19 6.54
CA THR A 40 -11.58 -11.24 7.14
C THR A 40 -12.96 -10.72 7.49
N ILE A 41 -13.92 -11.61 7.63
CA ILE A 41 -15.22 -11.25 8.22
C ILE A 41 -15.01 -10.79 9.66
N ASN A 42 -15.90 -9.92 10.14
CA ASN A 42 -15.88 -9.51 11.54
C ASN A 42 -16.40 -10.65 12.42
N ASN A 43 -15.54 -11.24 13.24
CA ASN A 43 -15.89 -12.26 14.24
C ASN A 43 -15.81 -11.73 15.67
N SER A 44 -15.77 -10.41 15.85
CA SER A 44 -15.74 -9.77 17.16
C SER A 44 -17.12 -9.75 17.82
N PRO A 45 -17.23 -9.45 19.14
CA PRO A 45 -18.51 -9.25 19.82
C PRO A 45 -19.38 -8.11 19.25
N PHE A 46 -18.81 -7.29 18.36
CA PHE A 46 -19.51 -6.18 17.69
C PHE A 46 -20.03 -6.54 16.30
N PHE A 47 -19.98 -7.82 15.93
CA PHE A 47 -20.50 -8.32 14.66
C PHE A 47 -21.93 -7.84 14.37
N GLY A 48 -22.13 -7.30 13.18
CA GLY A 48 -23.45 -6.85 12.69
C GLY A 48 -24.00 -5.59 13.33
N LYS A 49 -23.19 -4.83 14.09
CA LYS A 49 -23.65 -3.60 14.74
C LYS A 49 -23.54 -2.36 13.87
N GLU A 50 -22.55 -2.30 12.98
CA GLU A 50 -22.28 -1.12 12.15
C GLU A 50 -22.56 -1.38 10.66
N GLY A 51 -22.37 -2.60 10.18
CA GLY A 51 -22.59 -2.98 8.80
C GLY A 51 -23.70 -4.00 8.62
N LYS A 52 -24.31 -4.02 7.42
CA LYS A 52 -25.32 -5.03 7.03
C LYS A 52 -24.73 -6.17 6.20
N LEU A 53 -23.60 -5.91 5.53
CA LEU A 53 -22.92 -6.84 4.62
C LEU A 53 -21.76 -7.49 5.36
N VAL A 54 -22.06 -8.58 6.09
CA VAL A 54 -21.15 -9.18 7.11
C VAL A 54 -20.68 -10.58 6.76
N THR A 55 -21.14 -11.18 5.64
CA THR A 55 -20.82 -12.55 5.27
C THR A 55 -19.58 -12.64 4.39
N SER A 56 -18.88 -13.79 4.42
CA SER A 56 -17.74 -14.07 3.54
C SER A 56 -18.10 -13.95 2.06
N ARG A 57 -19.29 -14.38 1.68
CA ARG A 57 -19.80 -14.24 0.31
C ARG A 57 -19.89 -12.78 -0.12
N HIS A 58 -20.50 -11.92 0.68
CA HIS A 58 -20.58 -10.49 0.39
C HIS A 58 -19.20 -9.86 0.23
N LEU A 59 -18.27 -10.22 1.14
CA LEU A 59 -16.90 -9.72 1.12
C LEU A 59 -16.19 -10.18 -0.15
N ARG A 60 -16.28 -11.47 -0.49
CA ARG A 60 -15.69 -12.05 -1.69
C ARG A 60 -16.18 -11.37 -2.96
N ASP A 61 -17.50 -11.36 -3.17
CA ASP A 61 -18.12 -10.79 -4.37
C ASP A 61 -17.70 -9.33 -4.56
N ARG A 62 -17.62 -8.56 -3.47
CA ARG A 62 -17.20 -7.15 -3.51
C ARG A 62 -15.72 -6.99 -3.86
N LEU A 63 -14.86 -7.82 -3.28
CA LEU A 63 -13.42 -7.76 -3.55
C LEU A 63 -13.11 -8.13 -5.01
N TYR A 64 -13.71 -9.20 -5.52
CA TYR A 64 -13.54 -9.58 -6.93
C TYR A 64 -14.11 -8.55 -7.90
N LYS A 65 -15.25 -7.94 -7.60
CA LYS A 65 -15.79 -6.82 -8.38
C LYS A 65 -14.86 -5.60 -8.41
N GLU A 66 -14.07 -5.39 -7.36
CA GLU A 66 -13.07 -4.32 -7.36
C GLU A 66 -11.91 -4.62 -8.30
N THR A 67 -11.47 -5.87 -8.40
CA THR A 67 -10.38 -6.25 -9.32
C THR A 67 -10.72 -6.02 -10.79
N GLU A 68 -12.00 -6.10 -11.17
CA GLU A 68 -12.46 -5.79 -12.53
C GLU A 68 -12.22 -4.31 -12.91
N LYS A 69 -12.17 -3.41 -11.93
CA LYS A 69 -12.03 -1.96 -12.13
C LYS A 69 -10.65 -1.43 -11.81
N ASN A 70 -9.83 -2.23 -11.14
CA ASN A 70 -8.57 -1.79 -10.55
C ASN A 70 -7.46 -2.81 -10.79
N LEU A 71 -6.71 -2.61 -11.88
CA LEU A 71 -5.59 -3.48 -12.28
C LEU A 71 -4.47 -3.58 -11.23
N ALA A 72 -4.37 -2.60 -10.33
CA ALA A 72 -3.36 -2.59 -9.29
C ALA A 72 -3.77 -3.36 -8.03
N LEU A 73 -5.00 -3.88 -8.01
CA LEU A 73 -5.52 -4.70 -6.94
C LEU A 73 -5.53 -6.16 -7.36
N ARG A 74 -5.05 -7.04 -6.47
CA ARG A 74 -5.16 -8.48 -6.65
C ARG A 74 -5.76 -9.09 -5.40
N VAL A 75 -6.60 -10.08 -5.55
CA VAL A 75 -7.26 -10.79 -4.46
C VAL A 75 -6.97 -12.27 -4.62
N GLU A 76 -6.58 -12.93 -3.55
CA GLU A 76 -6.39 -14.37 -3.49
C GLU A 76 -7.18 -14.95 -2.32
N ASP A 77 -7.88 -16.04 -2.57
CA ASP A 77 -8.51 -16.83 -1.52
C ASP A 77 -7.42 -17.47 -0.64
N THR A 78 -7.71 -17.66 0.63
CA THR A 78 -6.84 -18.41 1.55
C THR A 78 -7.40 -19.82 1.78
N ASP A 79 -6.68 -20.63 2.54
CA ASP A 79 -7.15 -21.97 2.94
C ASP A 79 -8.44 -21.95 3.76
N THR A 80 -8.89 -20.78 4.18
CA THR A 80 -10.14 -20.56 4.93
C THR A 80 -11.09 -19.69 4.15
N GLU A 81 -12.36 -20.07 4.04
CA GLU A 81 -13.40 -19.39 3.27
C GLU A 81 -13.72 -17.95 3.75
N ASP A 82 -13.28 -17.60 4.96
CA ASP A 82 -13.58 -16.31 5.61
C ASP A 82 -12.44 -15.29 5.49
N LYS A 83 -11.35 -15.64 4.79
CA LYS A 83 -10.13 -14.82 4.73
C LYS A 83 -9.67 -14.66 3.30
N PHE A 84 -9.25 -13.43 2.96
CA PHE A 84 -8.78 -13.06 1.64
C PHE A 84 -7.46 -12.29 1.76
N ASN A 85 -6.46 -12.66 0.98
CA ASN A 85 -5.25 -11.87 0.81
C ASN A 85 -5.51 -10.82 -0.26
N VAL A 86 -5.46 -9.57 0.13
CA VAL A 86 -5.65 -8.42 -0.76
C VAL A 86 -4.33 -7.72 -0.97
N PHE A 87 -3.91 -7.62 -2.22
CA PHE A 87 -2.64 -7.04 -2.63
C PHE A 87 -2.87 -5.69 -3.28
N GLY A 88 -2.07 -4.70 -2.93
CA GLY A 88 -2.16 -3.35 -3.46
C GLY A 88 -0.81 -2.66 -3.56
N ARG A 89 -0.77 -1.51 -4.23
CA ARG A 89 0.47 -0.74 -4.43
C ARG A 89 1.02 -0.12 -3.14
N GLY A 90 0.22 -0.02 -2.10
CA GLY A 90 0.63 0.57 -0.83
C GLY A 90 -0.50 0.71 0.16
N VAL A 91 -0.16 1.18 1.36
CA VAL A 91 -1.12 1.31 2.47
C VAL A 91 -2.30 2.22 2.12
N LEU A 92 -2.04 3.36 1.45
CA LEU A 92 -3.09 4.29 1.07
C LEU A 92 -4.11 3.65 0.11
N HIS A 93 -3.64 2.89 -0.87
CA HIS A 93 -4.51 2.18 -1.82
C HIS A 93 -5.46 1.22 -1.10
N LEU A 94 -4.92 0.39 -0.18
CA LEU A 94 -5.72 -0.53 0.62
C LEU A 94 -6.65 0.20 1.60
N SER A 95 -6.21 1.32 2.18
CA SER A 95 -7.03 2.12 3.09
C SER A 95 -8.23 2.77 2.40
N VAL A 96 -8.05 3.23 1.16
CA VAL A 96 -9.16 3.77 0.35
C VAL A 96 -10.19 2.68 0.05
N LEU A 97 -9.75 1.47 -0.29
CA LEU A 97 -10.64 0.33 -0.49
C LEU A 97 -11.44 0.01 0.78
N ILE A 98 -10.77 -0.08 1.93
CA ILE A 98 -11.40 -0.35 3.23
C ILE A 98 -12.47 0.69 3.54
N GLU A 99 -12.13 1.98 3.40
CA GLU A 99 -13.04 3.07 3.69
C GLU A 99 -14.24 3.10 2.71
N THR A 100 -14.01 2.79 1.44
CA THR A 100 -15.09 2.67 0.44
C THR A 100 -16.04 1.55 0.81
N MET A 101 -15.52 0.38 1.14
CA MET A 101 -16.34 -0.76 1.57
C MET A 101 -17.11 -0.46 2.87
N ARG A 102 -16.47 0.21 3.84
CA ARG A 102 -17.14 0.66 5.07
C ARG A 102 -18.35 1.56 4.76
N ARG A 103 -18.19 2.53 3.85
CA ARG A 103 -19.27 3.43 3.41
C ARG A 103 -20.39 2.72 2.65
N GLU A 104 -20.05 1.64 1.96
CA GLU A 104 -21.04 0.77 1.28
C GLU A 104 -21.80 -0.14 2.26
N GLY A 105 -21.45 -0.13 3.55
CA GLY A 105 -22.10 -0.91 4.62
C GLY A 105 -21.50 -2.30 4.84
N TYR A 106 -20.30 -2.55 4.33
CA TYR A 106 -19.53 -3.77 4.68
C TYR A 106 -18.90 -3.62 6.07
N GLU A 107 -18.96 -4.70 6.82
CA GLU A 107 -18.28 -4.84 8.11
C GLU A 107 -17.23 -5.93 7.98
N LEU A 108 -15.98 -5.58 8.18
CA LEU A 108 -14.84 -6.47 7.99
C LEU A 108 -13.73 -6.17 9.01
N GLN A 109 -12.87 -7.14 9.23
CA GLN A 109 -11.61 -6.95 9.95
C GLN A 109 -10.45 -6.98 8.96
N VAL A 110 -9.41 -6.23 9.26
CA VAL A 110 -8.19 -6.19 8.46
C VAL A 110 -6.96 -6.52 9.31
N GLY A 111 -6.06 -7.29 8.74
CA GLY A 111 -4.77 -7.58 9.34
C GLY A 111 -3.78 -6.42 9.19
N LYS A 112 -2.59 -6.57 9.77
CA LYS A 112 -1.49 -5.62 9.55
C LYS A 112 -1.04 -5.67 8.09
N PRO A 113 -0.75 -4.51 7.46
CA PRO A 113 -0.14 -4.48 6.13
C PRO A 113 1.24 -5.13 6.17
N GLN A 114 1.53 -5.94 5.18
CA GLN A 114 2.80 -6.62 4.99
C GLN A 114 3.35 -6.32 3.61
N VAL A 115 4.66 -6.18 3.48
CA VAL A 115 5.31 -6.07 2.19
C VAL A 115 5.45 -7.43 1.54
N ILE A 116 5.32 -7.48 0.22
CA ILE A 116 5.48 -8.71 -0.54
C ILE A 116 6.97 -8.98 -0.70
N ILE A 117 7.43 -10.07 -0.14
CA ILE A 117 8.81 -10.54 -0.29
C ILE A 117 8.84 -11.51 -1.47
N LYS A 118 9.79 -11.32 -2.39
CA LYS A 118 10.03 -12.16 -3.55
C LYS A 118 11.45 -12.73 -3.51
N GLU A 119 11.64 -13.83 -4.19
CA GLU A 119 12.97 -14.32 -4.51
C GLU A 119 13.34 -13.83 -5.92
N VAL A 120 14.40 -13.03 -6.00
CA VAL A 120 14.94 -12.49 -7.25
C VAL A 120 16.35 -13.03 -7.39
N ASP A 121 16.61 -13.78 -8.44
CA ASP A 121 17.91 -14.41 -8.71
C ASP A 121 18.44 -15.25 -7.52
N GLY A 122 17.56 -15.98 -6.84
CA GLY A 122 17.91 -16.80 -5.67
C GLY A 122 18.14 -15.99 -4.37
N VAL A 123 17.90 -14.67 -4.39
CA VAL A 123 18.07 -13.79 -3.23
C VAL A 123 16.72 -13.31 -2.71
N LYS A 124 16.47 -13.51 -1.42
CA LYS A 124 15.31 -12.94 -0.74
C LYS A 124 15.32 -11.42 -0.86
N SER A 125 14.32 -10.86 -1.55
CA SER A 125 14.23 -9.45 -1.91
C SER A 125 12.92 -8.83 -1.42
N GLU A 126 12.99 -7.56 -1.06
CA GLU A 126 11.86 -6.74 -0.64
C GLU A 126 11.72 -5.48 -1.52
N PRO A 127 10.51 -4.89 -1.61
CA PRO A 127 10.31 -3.68 -2.39
C PRO A 127 10.98 -2.48 -1.70
N PHE A 128 11.66 -1.65 -2.49
CA PHE A 128 12.26 -0.39 -2.10
C PHE A 128 11.57 0.78 -2.77
N GLU A 129 11.58 1.91 -2.10
CA GLU A 129 11.01 3.15 -2.58
C GLU A 129 12.02 4.28 -2.50
N THR A 130 12.00 5.17 -3.49
CA THR A 130 12.69 6.46 -3.39
C THR A 130 11.79 7.36 -2.57
N LEU A 131 12.26 7.75 -1.39
CA LEU A 131 11.60 8.67 -0.47
C LEU A 131 12.24 10.04 -0.61
N VAL A 132 11.42 11.06 -0.86
CA VAL A 132 11.83 12.47 -0.91
C VAL A 132 11.22 13.21 0.26
N ILE A 133 12.04 13.94 0.99
CA ILE A 133 11.62 14.80 2.11
C ILE A 133 12.16 16.19 1.90
N ASP A 134 11.25 17.16 1.81
CA ASP A 134 11.56 18.59 1.86
C ASP A 134 11.24 19.10 3.26
N VAL A 135 12.23 19.66 3.96
CA VAL A 135 12.13 20.01 5.37
C VAL A 135 13.02 21.25 5.69
N PRO A 136 12.60 22.14 6.59
CA PRO A 136 13.48 23.20 7.09
C PRO A 136 14.80 22.66 7.63
N GLU A 137 15.89 23.41 7.44
CA GLU A 137 17.24 22.98 7.80
C GLU A 137 17.35 22.51 9.26
N GLU A 138 16.68 23.20 10.18
CA GLU A 138 16.69 22.88 11.62
C GLU A 138 16.14 21.48 11.96
N TYR A 139 15.25 20.93 11.13
CA TYR A 139 14.65 19.58 11.33
C TYR A 139 15.31 18.49 10.50
N SER A 140 16.25 18.84 9.60
CA SER A 140 16.87 17.88 8.66
C SER A 140 17.54 16.70 9.37
N GLY A 141 18.30 16.99 10.43
CA GLY A 141 18.96 15.96 11.23
C GLY A 141 17.99 14.96 11.86
N LYS A 142 16.83 15.44 12.33
CA LYS A 142 15.81 14.57 12.93
C LYS A 142 15.09 13.72 11.88
N ALA A 143 14.84 14.27 10.71
CA ALA A 143 14.27 13.52 9.59
C ALA A 143 15.22 12.40 9.14
N ILE A 144 16.51 12.69 8.98
CA ILE A 144 17.55 11.71 8.62
C ILE A 144 17.62 10.59 9.67
N GLU A 145 17.64 10.92 10.96
CA GLU A 145 17.65 9.95 12.06
C GLU A 145 16.48 8.98 11.95
N LEU A 146 15.25 9.50 11.80
CA LEU A 146 14.02 8.70 11.72
C LEU A 146 14.00 7.76 10.51
N VAL A 147 14.50 8.20 9.37
CA VAL A 147 14.58 7.39 8.15
C VAL A 147 15.65 6.32 8.27
N THR A 148 16.84 6.66 8.81
CA THR A 148 17.95 5.72 8.98
C THR A 148 17.61 4.61 9.98
N GLN A 149 16.90 4.92 11.07
CA GLN A 149 16.39 3.90 12.01
C GLN A 149 15.48 2.88 11.33
N ARG A 150 14.88 3.24 10.18
CA ARG A 150 14.04 2.38 9.36
C ARG A 150 14.72 1.80 8.13
N LYS A 151 16.06 1.70 8.19
CA LYS A 151 16.90 1.14 7.12
C LYS A 151 16.88 1.94 5.81
N GLY A 152 16.52 3.23 5.84
CA GLY A 152 16.68 4.13 4.70
C GLY A 152 18.14 4.56 4.55
N ASP A 153 18.65 4.51 3.32
CA ASP A 153 19.96 5.02 2.95
C ASP A 153 19.82 6.40 2.33
N LEU A 154 20.60 7.35 2.79
CA LEU A 154 20.67 8.69 2.22
C LEU A 154 21.31 8.63 0.83
N LEU A 155 20.63 9.17 -0.18
CA LEU A 155 21.13 9.26 -1.56
C LEU A 155 21.62 10.67 -1.90
N ILE A 156 20.76 11.67 -1.65
CA ILE A 156 20.99 13.06 -2.03
C ILE A 156 20.56 13.95 -0.87
N MET A 157 21.32 15.01 -0.65
CA MET A 157 20.96 16.10 0.25
C MET A 157 21.38 17.43 -0.38
N GLU A 158 20.40 18.28 -0.68
CA GLU A 158 20.62 19.57 -1.32
C GLU A 158 19.91 20.68 -0.55
N SER A 159 20.60 21.79 -0.37
CA SER A 159 20.00 23.01 0.22
C SER A 159 19.33 23.85 -0.86
N LYS A 160 18.05 24.16 -0.68
CA LYS A 160 17.25 25.05 -1.55
C LYS A 160 16.73 26.23 -0.73
N GLY A 161 17.60 27.20 -0.48
CA GLY A 161 17.30 28.28 0.46
C GLY A 161 17.23 27.76 1.89
N ASP A 162 16.13 28.00 2.58
CA ASP A 162 15.90 27.57 3.98
C ASP A 162 15.37 26.12 4.08
N ILE A 163 15.19 25.44 2.94
CA ILE A 163 14.67 24.08 2.88
C ILE A 163 15.79 23.12 2.43
N GLN A 164 15.89 22.00 3.13
CA GLN A 164 16.70 20.86 2.74
C GLN A 164 15.85 19.87 1.95
N HIS A 165 16.28 19.60 0.72
CA HIS A 165 15.77 18.52 -0.13
C HIS A 165 16.58 17.26 0.09
N ILE A 166 15.94 16.20 0.57
CA ILE A 166 16.64 14.97 0.98
C ILE A 166 15.99 13.78 0.30
N GLU A 167 16.78 12.98 -0.42
CA GLU A 167 16.33 11.74 -1.05
C GLU A 167 16.93 10.52 -0.36
N PHE A 168 16.09 9.51 -0.18
CA PHE A 168 16.48 8.24 0.43
C PHE A 168 16.03 7.06 -0.42
N ASP A 169 16.77 5.96 -0.33
CA ASP A 169 16.36 4.63 -0.75
C ASP A 169 15.93 3.83 0.48
N ILE A 170 14.66 3.53 0.61
CA ILE A 170 14.09 2.93 1.83
C ILE A 170 13.24 1.70 1.51
N PRO A 171 13.32 0.60 2.30
CA PRO A 171 12.37 -0.50 2.18
C PRO A 171 10.94 -0.03 2.41
N SER A 172 9.98 -0.45 1.56
CA SER A 172 8.57 -0.03 1.67
C SER A 172 7.97 -0.28 3.05
N ARG A 173 8.41 -1.33 3.76
CA ARG A 173 7.99 -1.58 5.16
C ARG A 173 8.45 -0.49 6.13
N GLY A 174 9.55 0.21 5.82
CA GLY A 174 10.05 1.34 6.60
C GLY A 174 9.16 2.58 6.54
N LEU A 175 8.36 2.73 5.47
CA LEU A 175 7.43 3.84 5.30
C LEU A 175 6.18 3.72 6.17
N ILE A 176 5.83 2.51 6.63
CA ILE A 176 4.63 2.28 7.43
C ILE A 176 4.72 3.09 8.74
N GLY A 177 3.83 4.08 8.88
CA GLY A 177 3.77 4.98 10.04
C GLY A 177 4.92 6.00 10.13
N LEU A 178 5.85 6.06 9.16
CA LEU A 178 6.96 7.02 9.15
C LEU A 178 6.45 8.45 8.97
N ARG A 179 5.48 8.67 8.08
CA ARG A 179 4.93 10.00 7.79
C ARG A 179 4.50 10.75 9.05
N ASN A 180 3.73 10.10 9.91
CA ASN A 180 3.25 10.72 11.14
C ASN A 180 4.40 11.07 12.10
N LYS A 181 5.43 10.21 12.17
CA LYS A 181 6.60 10.49 13.00
C LYS A 181 7.40 11.68 12.48
N ILE A 182 7.59 11.78 11.17
CA ILE A 182 8.29 12.91 10.55
C ILE A 182 7.48 14.19 10.77
N LEU A 183 6.18 14.20 10.47
CA LEU A 183 5.33 15.39 10.68
C LEU A 183 5.35 15.84 12.14
N THR A 184 5.26 14.92 13.09
CA THR A 184 5.36 15.28 14.53
C THR A 184 6.73 15.86 14.88
N ALA A 185 7.81 15.28 14.36
CA ALA A 185 9.18 15.71 14.66
C ALA A 185 9.57 17.05 14.00
N THR A 186 8.82 17.46 12.97
CA THR A 186 9.07 18.67 12.18
C THR A 186 7.95 19.71 12.35
N ALA A 187 7.16 19.61 13.40
CA ALA A 187 6.00 20.49 13.68
C ALA A 187 5.01 20.62 12.50
N GLY A 188 4.96 19.61 11.63
CA GLY A 188 4.09 19.58 10.44
C GLY A 188 4.70 20.21 9.18
N GLU A 189 5.91 20.74 9.23
CA GLU A 189 6.51 21.49 8.12
C GLU A 189 7.14 20.60 7.03
N ALA A 190 7.39 19.33 7.30
CA ALA A 190 7.96 18.43 6.31
C ALA A 190 6.95 18.06 5.21
N VAL A 191 7.39 18.11 3.96
CA VAL A 191 6.70 17.56 2.80
C VAL A 191 7.36 16.22 2.45
N MET A 192 6.57 15.16 2.36
CA MET A 192 7.08 13.81 2.13
C MET A 192 6.37 13.16 0.95
N ASN A 193 7.15 12.71 -0.03
CA ASN A 193 6.70 11.96 -1.20
C ASN A 193 7.53 10.69 -1.36
N HIS A 194 6.93 9.65 -1.91
CA HIS A 194 7.64 8.41 -2.18
C HIS A 194 7.09 7.73 -3.44
N ARG A 195 7.95 6.96 -4.11
CA ARG A 195 7.59 6.16 -5.29
C ARG A 195 8.34 4.83 -5.27
N PHE A 196 7.72 3.80 -5.81
CA PHE A 196 8.37 2.51 -6.00
C PHE A 196 9.63 2.66 -6.85
N SER A 197 10.70 1.99 -6.46
CA SER A 197 11.98 1.98 -7.15
C SER A 197 12.26 0.60 -7.76
N ALA A 198 12.52 -0.38 -6.92
CA ALA A 198 12.86 -1.74 -7.36
C ALA A 198 12.74 -2.74 -6.21
N TYR A 199 12.77 -4.03 -6.52
CA TYR A 199 13.06 -5.08 -5.54
C TYR A 199 14.56 -5.16 -5.32
N LYS A 200 15.00 -5.12 -4.03
CA LYS A 200 16.40 -5.21 -3.61
C LYS A 200 16.55 -6.23 -2.49
N PRO A 201 17.77 -6.74 -2.22
CA PRO A 201 18.01 -7.68 -1.16
C PRO A 201 17.44 -7.23 0.19
N PHE A 202 16.84 -8.16 0.93
CA PHE A 202 16.24 -7.90 2.22
C PHE A 202 17.25 -7.35 3.24
N LYS A 203 16.98 -6.18 3.79
CA LYS A 203 17.89 -5.46 4.74
C LYS A 203 17.83 -5.97 6.19
N GLY A 204 17.34 -7.17 6.42
CA GLY A 204 17.24 -7.73 7.79
C GLY A 204 16.09 -7.13 8.60
N GLU A 205 15.95 -7.56 9.84
CA GLU A 205 14.87 -7.10 10.71
C GLU A 205 15.00 -5.62 11.07
N MET A 206 13.86 -4.93 11.19
CA MET A 206 13.76 -3.58 11.74
C MET A 206 13.38 -3.66 13.20
N SER A 207 14.07 -2.89 14.05
CA SER A 207 13.67 -2.74 15.44
C SER A 207 12.30 -2.05 15.51
N GLY A 208 11.34 -2.69 16.14
CA GLY A 208 10.00 -2.17 16.35
C GLY A 208 9.31 -2.89 17.51
N VAL A 209 8.37 -2.21 18.14
CA VAL A 209 7.50 -2.84 19.14
C VAL A 209 6.32 -3.45 18.40
N ASP A 210 6.35 -4.76 18.20
CA ASP A 210 5.26 -5.47 17.50
C ASP A 210 4.05 -5.75 18.39
N LYS A 211 4.25 -5.75 19.68
CA LYS A 211 3.21 -6.05 20.69
C LYS A 211 3.35 -5.13 21.89
N GLY A 212 2.24 -4.78 22.48
CA GLY A 212 2.18 -3.98 23.69
C GLY A 212 0.98 -3.03 23.67
N ALA A 213 0.54 -2.60 24.84
CA ALA A 213 -0.45 -1.56 25.02
C ALA A 213 0.19 -0.39 25.76
N LEU A 214 -0.16 0.83 25.34
CA LEU A 214 0.10 2.03 26.15
C LEU A 214 -1.05 2.13 27.16
N VAL A 215 -0.71 2.02 28.42
CA VAL A 215 -1.66 2.19 29.53
C VAL A 215 -1.41 3.57 30.11
N SER A 216 -2.46 4.41 30.19
CA SER A 216 -2.37 5.69 30.88
C SER A 216 -2.10 5.43 32.37
N SER A 217 -1.17 6.18 32.96
CA SER A 217 -0.88 6.12 34.40
C SER A 217 -1.86 6.94 35.24
N GLU A 218 -2.64 7.81 34.57
CA GLU A 218 -3.63 8.67 35.22
C GLU A 218 -4.94 8.64 34.44
N THR A 219 -6.04 8.73 35.14
CA THR A 219 -7.41 8.82 34.61
C THR A 219 -7.83 10.28 34.45
#